data_d89a63722fff357146d552fead0d9edd
#
_entry.id   d89a63722fff357146d552fead0d9edd
#
_cell.length_a   1.000
_cell.length_b   1.000
_cell.length_c   1.000
_cell.angle_alpha   90.00
_cell.angle_beta   90.00
_cell.angle_gamma   90.00
#
_symmetry.space_group_name_H-M   'P 1'
#
loop_
_entity.id
_entity.type
_entity.pdbx_description
1 polymer ?
#
loop_
_entity_poly.entity_id
_entity_poly.type
_entity_poly.pdbx_seq_one_letter_code
_entity_poly.pdbx_strand_id
1 'polypeptide(L)'
;PGASATGGDSVAVGDSAKATAGHATAIGTLTEADGTNSFVAGLQAKSGATAENSLAIGRGAQALGQKRVSEQFTASTIAIGNNATATENGDIVIGRQAKSTVSQYHNHPQGGNGAVVMGAEAASYGSRGDVVLGAGAEACLLRKDVTNPADKPEDSQGVAIGSRAKVYGTQSTSIGADSRSIGH
;
A
#
# COMPACT_ATOMS: atom_id res chain seq x y z
N PRO A 1 17.35 -24.05 1.20
CA PRO A 1 18.37 -23.18 0.63
C PRO A 1 18.73 -22.06 1.62
N GLY A 2 20.03 -21.61 1.61
CA GLY A 2 20.52 -20.64 2.55
C GLY A 2 19.97 -19.22 2.34
N ALA A 3 20.09 -18.39 3.39
CA ALA A 3 19.87 -16.97 3.26
C ALA A 3 20.93 -16.31 2.36
N SER A 4 20.55 -15.24 1.66
CA SER A 4 21.42 -14.51 0.73
C SER A 4 21.35 -13.00 1.00
N ALA A 5 22.44 -12.43 1.51
CA ALA A 5 22.62 -11.00 1.67
C ALA A 5 23.66 -10.53 0.62
N THR A 6 23.21 -9.88 -0.44
CA THR A 6 24.06 -9.46 -1.56
C THR A 6 24.15 -7.94 -1.71
N GLY A 7 23.27 -7.18 -1.06
CA GLY A 7 23.37 -5.74 -0.95
C GLY A 7 24.50 -5.32 0.00
N GLY A 8 25.10 -4.13 -0.22
CA GLY A 8 26.07 -3.58 0.73
C GLY A 8 25.43 -3.38 2.11
N ASP A 9 26.07 -3.82 3.17
CA ASP A 9 25.60 -3.73 4.56
C ASP A 9 24.20 -4.31 4.80
N SER A 10 23.83 -5.36 4.04
CA SER A 10 22.53 -6.01 4.12
C SER A 10 22.52 -7.20 5.09
N VAL A 11 21.35 -7.53 5.63
CA VAL A 11 21.14 -8.64 6.56
C VAL A 11 20.05 -9.57 6.03
N ALA A 12 20.34 -10.88 5.93
CA ALA A 12 19.36 -11.90 5.59
C ALA A 12 19.37 -13.04 6.61
N VAL A 13 18.24 -13.28 7.27
CA VAL A 13 18.08 -14.31 8.29
C VAL A 13 16.83 -15.15 8.01
N GLY A 14 17.00 -16.42 7.79
CA GLY A 14 15.91 -17.37 7.53
C GLY A 14 16.15 -18.23 6.28
N ASP A 15 15.36 -19.29 6.14
CA ASP A 15 15.46 -20.14 4.94
C ASP A 15 15.04 -19.37 3.68
N SER A 16 15.93 -19.35 2.69
CA SER A 16 15.71 -18.62 1.43
C SER A 16 15.39 -17.12 1.59
N ALA A 17 15.79 -16.50 2.72
CA ALA A 17 15.71 -15.05 2.88
C ALA A 17 16.66 -14.35 1.92
N LYS A 18 16.22 -13.25 1.28
CA LYS A 18 17.03 -12.47 0.35
C LYS A 18 17.03 -11.00 0.73
N ALA A 19 18.21 -10.40 0.85
CA ALA A 19 18.44 -8.97 1.01
C ALA A 19 19.37 -8.51 -0.12
N THR A 20 18.78 -7.97 -1.21
CA THR A 20 19.51 -7.70 -2.45
C THR A 20 19.96 -6.25 -2.59
N ALA A 21 19.29 -5.33 -1.90
CA ALA A 21 19.59 -3.90 -1.95
C ALA A 21 20.51 -3.47 -0.79
N GLY A 22 21.15 -2.30 -0.97
CA GLY A 22 22.01 -1.73 0.08
C GLY A 22 21.23 -1.43 1.37
N HIS A 23 21.81 -1.74 2.52
CA HIS A 23 21.23 -1.57 3.86
C HIS A 23 19.87 -2.24 4.06
N ALA A 24 19.53 -3.23 3.24
CA ALA A 24 18.28 -3.97 3.34
C ALA A 24 18.37 -5.06 4.42
N THR A 25 17.26 -5.27 5.13
CA THR A 25 17.15 -6.33 6.14
C THR A 25 15.98 -7.25 5.81
N ALA A 26 16.24 -8.56 5.64
CA ALA A 26 15.25 -9.59 5.37
C ALA A 26 15.26 -10.65 6.48
N ILE A 27 14.18 -10.78 7.25
CA ILE A 27 14.06 -11.73 8.37
C ILE A 27 12.85 -12.63 8.20
N GLY A 28 13.06 -13.91 8.02
CA GLY A 28 12.01 -14.93 7.87
C GLY A 28 12.19 -15.80 6.64
N THR A 29 11.42 -16.87 6.56
CA THR A 29 11.47 -17.79 5.42
C THR A 29 10.89 -17.13 4.16
N LEU A 30 11.60 -17.24 3.03
CA LEU A 30 11.21 -16.70 1.74
C LEU A 30 10.93 -15.18 1.75
N THR A 31 11.58 -14.43 2.64
CA THR A 31 11.51 -12.96 2.64
C THR A 31 12.35 -12.37 1.51
N GLU A 32 11.89 -11.25 0.95
CA GLU A 32 12.61 -10.53 -0.12
C GLU A 32 12.69 -9.03 0.22
N ALA A 33 13.88 -8.52 0.50
CA ALA A 33 14.16 -7.11 0.76
C ALA A 33 14.96 -6.53 -0.41
N ASP A 34 14.24 -6.04 -1.42
CA ASP A 34 14.80 -5.55 -2.68
C ASP A 34 14.87 -4.01 -2.77
N GLY A 35 14.29 -3.30 -1.80
CA GLY A 35 14.39 -1.84 -1.70
C GLY A 35 15.57 -1.42 -0.83
N THR A 36 16.28 -0.36 -1.23
CA THR A 36 17.36 0.22 -0.42
C THR A 36 16.82 0.71 0.93
N ASN A 37 17.55 0.49 2.02
CA ASN A 37 17.14 0.80 3.40
C ASN A 37 15.79 0.15 3.80
N SER A 38 15.37 -0.93 3.17
CA SER A 38 14.12 -1.61 3.53
C SER A 38 14.29 -2.57 4.70
N PHE A 39 13.24 -2.69 5.51
CA PHE A 39 13.11 -3.69 6.55
C PHE A 39 11.94 -4.62 6.27
N VAL A 40 12.19 -5.89 6.07
CA VAL A 40 11.19 -6.89 5.72
C VAL A 40 11.24 -8.04 6.72
N ALA A 41 10.13 -8.30 7.41
CA ALA A 41 10.05 -9.38 8.39
C ALA A 41 8.76 -10.20 8.27
N GLY A 42 8.89 -11.50 8.13
CA GLY A 42 7.77 -12.45 8.08
C GLY A 42 7.89 -13.48 6.95
N LEU A 43 7.12 -14.56 7.05
CA LEU A 43 7.08 -15.56 5.99
C LEU A 43 6.57 -14.95 4.68
N GLN A 44 7.35 -15.03 3.59
CA GLN A 44 7.01 -14.50 2.26
C GLN A 44 6.70 -12.98 2.24
N ALA A 45 7.16 -12.23 3.24
CA ALA A 45 7.07 -10.78 3.20
C ALA A 45 8.04 -10.22 2.16
N LYS A 46 7.69 -9.08 1.53
CA LYS A 46 8.57 -8.48 0.53
C LYS A 46 8.49 -6.96 0.47
N SER A 47 9.59 -6.33 0.09
CA SER A 47 9.63 -4.97 -0.44
C SER A 47 9.92 -4.98 -1.94
N GLY A 48 9.39 -4.01 -2.68
CA GLY A 48 9.72 -3.83 -4.09
C GLY A 48 11.08 -3.18 -4.27
N ALA A 49 11.74 -3.40 -5.41
CA ALA A 49 13.03 -2.80 -5.74
C ALA A 49 12.99 -1.25 -5.79
N THR A 50 11.82 -0.67 -6.05
CA THR A 50 11.59 0.78 -6.05
C THR A 50 11.12 1.31 -4.69
N ALA A 51 10.83 0.43 -3.73
CA ALA A 51 10.35 0.78 -2.40
C ALA A 51 11.52 1.08 -1.45
N GLU A 52 12.22 2.18 -1.68
CA GLU A 52 13.28 2.64 -0.78
C GLU A 52 12.70 3.05 0.58
N ASN A 53 13.47 2.88 1.67
CA ASN A 53 13.06 3.22 3.04
C ASN A 53 11.72 2.58 3.46
N SER A 54 11.41 1.39 3.00
CA SER A 54 10.14 0.74 3.21
C SER A 54 10.13 -0.26 4.37
N LEU A 55 8.96 -0.53 4.90
CA LEU A 55 8.72 -1.43 6.01
C LEU A 55 7.63 -2.44 5.65
N ALA A 56 7.97 -3.74 5.61
CA ALA A 56 7.00 -4.82 5.42
C ALA A 56 7.07 -5.82 6.58
N ILE A 57 6.04 -5.88 7.42
CA ILE A 57 6.00 -6.78 8.57
C ILE A 57 4.73 -7.63 8.57
N GLY A 58 4.90 -8.94 8.60
CA GLY A 58 3.82 -9.91 8.65
C GLY A 58 3.91 -10.95 7.55
N ARG A 59 3.21 -12.07 7.69
CA ARG A 59 3.18 -13.09 6.65
C ARG A 59 2.57 -12.53 5.37
N GLY A 60 3.30 -12.60 4.26
CA GLY A 60 2.84 -12.09 2.98
C GLY A 60 2.64 -10.58 2.91
N ALA A 61 3.17 -9.79 3.87
CA ALA A 61 3.12 -8.34 3.81
C ALA A 61 3.93 -7.82 2.61
N GLN A 62 3.40 -6.82 1.88
CA GLN A 62 4.01 -6.30 0.67
C GLN A 62 4.08 -4.78 0.71
N ALA A 63 5.29 -4.23 0.77
CA ALA A 63 5.58 -2.81 0.63
C ALA A 63 6.19 -2.59 -0.76
N LEU A 64 5.36 -2.34 -1.78
CA LEU A 64 5.80 -2.37 -3.17
C LEU A 64 6.35 -1.01 -3.64
N GLY A 65 5.85 0.10 -3.13
CA GLY A 65 6.37 1.44 -3.39
C GLY A 65 6.55 1.73 -4.88
N GLN A 66 5.52 1.46 -5.68
CA GLN A 66 5.63 1.68 -7.11
C GLN A 66 5.85 3.15 -7.41
N LYS A 67 6.98 3.46 -8.05
CA LYS A 67 7.28 4.80 -8.58
C LYS A 67 6.67 4.96 -9.95
N ARG A 68 6.03 6.10 -10.18
CA ARG A 68 5.68 6.52 -11.53
C ARG A 68 6.88 7.20 -12.20
N VAL A 69 6.92 7.18 -13.52
CA VAL A 69 8.09 7.63 -14.34
C VAL A 69 8.53 9.07 -14.05
N SER A 70 7.64 9.91 -13.51
CA SER A 70 7.90 11.31 -13.20
C SER A 70 8.32 11.62 -11.76
N GLU A 71 8.36 10.62 -10.88
CA GLU A 71 8.66 10.86 -9.46
C GLU A 71 10.16 10.89 -9.19
N GLN A 72 10.62 12.05 -8.68
CA GLN A 72 12.01 12.23 -8.23
C GLN A 72 12.19 11.86 -6.74
N PHE A 73 11.11 11.53 -6.02
CA PHE A 73 11.16 11.24 -4.60
C PHE A 73 11.35 9.75 -4.32
N THR A 74 12.02 9.46 -3.21
CA THR A 74 12.18 8.09 -2.70
C THR A 74 10.84 7.55 -2.21
N ALA A 75 10.53 6.31 -2.58
CA ALA A 75 9.29 5.68 -2.16
C ALA A 75 9.43 5.13 -0.73
N SER A 76 8.78 5.78 0.23
CA SER A 76 8.67 5.28 1.61
C SER A 76 7.31 4.63 1.79
N THR A 77 7.26 3.33 2.02
CA THR A 77 6.01 2.56 2.04
C THR A 77 5.96 1.67 3.26
N ILE A 78 4.83 1.64 3.95
CA ILE A 78 4.64 0.82 5.15
C ILE A 78 3.51 -0.18 4.92
N ALA A 79 3.79 -1.48 5.08
CA ALA A 79 2.81 -2.56 5.06
C ALA A 79 2.97 -3.44 6.31
N ILE A 80 2.03 -3.37 7.25
CA ILE A 80 2.06 -4.14 8.49
C ILE A 80 0.79 -4.98 8.63
N GLY A 81 0.94 -6.28 8.70
CA GLY A 81 -0.16 -7.22 8.89
C GLY A 81 -0.09 -8.43 7.95
N ASN A 82 -0.84 -9.46 8.28
CA ASN A 82 -0.94 -10.65 7.42
C ASN A 82 -1.58 -10.27 6.07
N ASN A 83 -0.84 -10.45 4.97
CA ASN A 83 -1.22 -10.06 3.62
C ASN A 83 -1.61 -8.56 3.47
N ALA A 84 -1.04 -7.68 4.28
CA ALA A 84 -1.14 -6.24 4.06
C ALA A 84 -0.40 -5.85 2.78
N THR A 85 -0.99 -4.97 1.95
CA THR A 85 -0.37 -4.56 0.68
C THR A 85 -0.40 -3.05 0.53
N ALA A 86 0.77 -2.43 0.53
CA ALA A 86 0.97 -1.02 0.24
C ALA A 86 1.64 -0.89 -1.14
N THR A 87 0.93 -0.28 -2.09
CA THR A 87 1.30 -0.36 -3.51
C THR A 87 2.02 0.88 -4.00
N GLU A 88 1.60 2.07 -3.58
CA GLU A 88 2.17 3.33 -4.07
C GLU A 88 3.13 3.96 -3.07
N ASN A 89 3.90 4.93 -3.56
CA ASN A 89 4.80 5.74 -2.76
C ASN A 89 4.04 6.49 -1.66
N GLY A 90 4.55 6.42 -0.43
CA GLY A 90 3.98 7.07 0.74
C GLY A 90 2.78 6.37 1.37
N ASP A 91 2.37 5.20 0.88
CA ASP A 91 1.27 4.45 1.50
C ASP A 91 1.62 3.92 2.88
N ILE A 92 0.69 4.04 3.81
CA ILE A 92 0.71 3.41 5.13
C ILE A 92 -0.48 2.46 5.23
N VAL A 93 -0.20 1.17 5.22
CA VAL A 93 -1.22 0.11 5.26
C VAL A 93 -1.00 -0.79 6.49
N ILE A 94 -1.94 -0.76 7.43
CA ILE A 94 -1.85 -1.53 8.67
C ILE A 94 -3.13 -2.33 8.90
N GLY A 95 -3.01 -3.65 8.92
CA GLY A 95 -4.13 -4.54 9.19
C GLY A 95 -4.06 -5.84 8.40
N ARG A 96 -4.74 -6.87 8.89
CA ARG A 96 -4.86 -8.13 8.16
C ARG A 96 -5.63 -7.89 6.86
N GLN A 97 -5.02 -8.25 5.71
CA GLN A 97 -5.60 -8.07 4.38
C GLN A 97 -5.99 -6.62 4.04
N ALA A 98 -5.45 -5.65 4.78
CA ALA A 98 -5.59 -4.25 4.42
C ALA A 98 -4.81 -3.94 3.13
N LYS A 99 -5.34 -3.06 2.29
CA LYS A 99 -4.69 -2.76 1.01
C LYS A 99 -4.88 -1.33 0.54
N SER A 100 -3.85 -0.80 -0.08
CA SER A 100 -3.95 0.28 -1.04
C SER A 100 -3.76 -0.30 -2.45
N THR A 101 -4.53 0.16 -3.41
CA THR A 101 -4.41 -0.29 -4.80
C THR A 101 -4.30 0.89 -5.74
N VAL A 102 -3.41 0.77 -6.71
CA VAL A 102 -3.34 1.73 -7.82
C VAL A 102 -4.60 1.60 -8.64
N SER A 103 -5.33 2.67 -8.81
CA SER A 103 -6.43 2.69 -9.78
C SER A 103 -5.85 2.54 -11.19
N GLN A 104 -6.25 1.51 -11.92
CA GLN A 104 -5.83 1.28 -13.32
C GLN A 104 -6.26 2.41 -14.28
N TYR A 105 -7.13 3.30 -13.80
CA TYR A 105 -7.74 4.34 -14.59
C TYR A 105 -7.07 5.71 -14.47
N HIS A 106 -6.08 5.83 -13.59
CA HIS A 106 -5.41 7.10 -13.34
C HIS A 106 -4.04 7.14 -14.02
N ASN A 107 -4.02 7.69 -15.20
CA ASN A 107 -2.78 8.02 -15.91
C ASN A 107 -2.30 9.43 -15.49
N HIS A 108 -2.29 9.70 -14.16
CA HIS A 108 -1.86 11.01 -13.68
C HIS A 108 -0.34 11.06 -13.64
N PRO A 109 0.31 12.01 -14.36
CA PRO A 109 1.78 12.11 -14.39
C PRO A 109 2.39 12.60 -13.07
N GLN A 110 1.57 13.00 -12.10
CA GLN A 110 2.04 13.50 -10.81
C GLN A 110 1.63 12.53 -9.70
N GLY A 111 2.53 11.63 -9.38
CA GLY A 111 2.58 10.64 -8.34
C GLY A 111 1.41 10.47 -7.37
N GLY A 112 1.08 9.23 -7.05
CA GLY A 112 0.21 8.90 -5.91
C GLY A 112 0.80 9.44 -4.62
N ASN A 113 0.03 10.18 -3.83
CA ASN A 113 0.46 10.65 -2.52
C ASN A 113 -0.25 9.81 -1.46
N GLY A 114 0.53 9.01 -0.77
CA GLY A 114 0.28 8.18 0.37
C GLY A 114 -1.13 8.05 0.92
N ALA A 115 -1.78 6.93 0.69
CA ALA A 115 -2.99 6.58 1.42
C ALA A 115 -2.66 6.11 2.84
N VAL A 116 -3.52 6.42 3.80
CA VAL A 116 -3.48 5.86 5.15
C VAL A 116 -4.63 4.87 5.29
N VAL A 117 -4.31 3.57 5.35
CA VAL A 117 -5.30 2.49 5.44
C VAL A 117 -5.05 1.68 6.70
N MET A 118 -5.95 1.77 7.68
CA MET A 118 -5.80 1.07 8.96
C MET A 118 -7.08 0.31 9.33
N GLY A 119 -6.97 -0.99 9.44
CA GLY A 119 -8.06 -1.89 9.83
C GLY A 119 -8.01 -3.21 9.10
N ALA A 120 -8.58 -4.27 9.68
CA ALA A 120 -8.67 -5.54 8.98
C ALA A 120 -9.56 -5.40 7.74
N GLU A 121 -9.06 -5.85 6.58
CA GLU A 121 -9.79 -5.79 5.30
C GLU A 121 -10.15 -4.36 4.83
N ALA A 122 -9.53 -3.32 5.43
CA ALA A 122 -9.69 -1.95 4.98
C ALA A 122 -9.04 -1.75 3.59
N ALA A 123 -9.67 -0.94 2.73
CA ALA A 123 -9.16 -0.77 1.38
C ALA A 123 -9.28 0.67 0.86
N SER A 124 -8.21 1.17 0.24
CA SER A 124 -8.20 2.35 -0.61
C SER A 124 -8.09 1.93 -2.07
N TYR A 125 -8.93 2.49 -2.91
CA TYR A 125 -8.93 2.28 -4.36
C TYR A 125 -8.61 3.57 -5.12
N GLY A 126 -8.25 4.61 -4.38
CA GLY A 126 -7.92 5.91 -4.93
C GLY A 126 -6.45 6.10 -5.27
N SER A 127 -6.15 7.20 -5.94
CA SER A 127 -4.81 7.54 -6.38
C SER A 127 -4.11 8.58 -5.51
N ARG A 128 -4.78 9.22 -4.54
CA ARG A 128 -4.17 10.28 -3.72
C ARG A 128 -4.83 10.43 -2.36
N GLY A 129 -4.02 10.30 -1.31
CA GLY A 129 -4.33 10.85 0.02
C GLY A 129 -5.59 10.33 0.70
N ASP A 130 -6.04 9.11 0.38
CA ASP A 130 -7.19 8.53 1.08
C ASP A 130 -6.88 8.27 2.55
N VAL A 131 -7.86 8.48 3.41
CA VAL A 131 -7.83 8.10 4.81
C VAL A 131 -8.91 7.06 5.08
N VAL A 132 -8.50 5.82 5.36
CA VAL A 132 -9.39 4.69 5.58
C VAL A 132 -9.11 4.08 6.95
N LEU A 133 -9.98 4.30 7.92
CA LEU A 133 -9.81 3.84 9.30
C LEU A 133 -11.00 3.01 9.74
N GLY A 134 -10.83 1.72 9.91
CA GLY A 134 -11.86 0.81 10.40
C GLY A 134 -11.89 -0.53 9.67
N ALA A 135 -12.35 -1.57 10.33
CA ALA A 135 -12.46 -2.89 9.72
C ALA A 135 -13.46 -2.87 8.55
N GLY A 136 -13.03 -3.32 7.38
CA GLY A 136 -13.83 -3.32 6.16
C GLY A 136 -14.24 -1.95 5.66
N ALA A 137 -13.58 -0.86 6.12
CA ALA A 137 -13.79 0.47 5.57
C ALA A 137 -13.19 0.56 4.17
N GLU A 138 -13.83 1.30 3.27
CA GLU A 138 -13.40 1.42 1.88
C GLU A 138 -13.53 2.86 1.37
N ALA A 139 -12.47 3.37 0.75
CA ALA A 139 -12.50 4.67 0.10
C ALA A 139 -12.29 4.56 -1.41
N CYS A 140 -12.88 5.53 -2.13
CA CYS A 140 -12.76 5.68 -3.57
C CYS A 140 -13.29 4.50 -4.38
N LEU A 141 -14.38 3.93 -3.91
CA LEU A 141 -15.12 2.93 -4.65
C LEU A 141 -15.71 3.54 -5.94
N LEU A 142 -15.52 2.87 -7.04
CA LEU A 142 -16.22 3.25 -8.28
C LEU A 142 -17.72 3.03 -8.10
N ARG A 143 -18.52 4.03 -8.48
CA ARG A 143 -19.96 3.84 -8.61
C ARG A 143 -20.23 2.84 -9.73
N LYS A 144 -21.14 1.91 -9.51
CA LYS A 144 -21.48 0.89 -10.52
C LYS A 144 -22.15 1.49 -11.78
N ASP A 145 -22.66 2.68 -11.66
CA ASP A 145 -23.35 3.42 -12.73
C ASP A 145 -22.41 4.28 -13.59
N VAL A 146 -21.14 4.43 -13.19
CA VAL A 146 -20.12 5.14 -14.00
C VAL A 146 -19.61 4.22 -15.11
N THR A 147 -20.26 4.29 -16.26
CA THR A 147 -19.88 3.50 -17.45
C THR A 147 -18.92 4.26 -18.38
N ASN A 148 -18.88 5.59 -18.28
CA ASN A 148 -18.02 6.42 -19.11
C ASN A 148 -16.64 6.59 -18.45
N PRO A 149 -15.52 6.26 -19.12
CA PRO A 149 -14.17 6.48 -18.62
C PRO A 149 -13.85 7.94 -18.26
N ALA A 150 -14.52 8.91 -18.90
CA ALA A 150 -14.32 10.34 -18.62
C ALA A 150 -14.96 10.80 -17.30
N ASP A 151 -15.91 10.05 -16.76
CA ASP A 151 -16.60 10.37 -15.50
C ASP A 151 -15.96 9.67 -14.30
N LYS A 152 -14.80 9.01 -14.51
CA LYS A 152 -14.06 8.37 -13.44
C LYS A 152 -13.32 9.42 -12.63
N PRO A 153 -13.40 9.36 -11.30
CA PRO A 153 -12.73 10.33 -10.45
C PRO A 153 -11.20 10.28 -10.66
N GLU A 154 -10.64 11.34 -11.21
CA GLU A 154 -9.20 11.44 -11.50
C GLU A 154 -8.35 11.69 -10.24
N ASP A 155 -8.91 12.36 -9.23
CA ASP A 155 -8.24 12.68 -7.97
C ASP A 155 -9.14 12.29 -6.80
N SER A 156 -8.92 11.11 -6.26
CA SER A 156 -9.67 10.67 -5.11
C SER A 156 -8.97 11.08 -3.81
N GLN A 157 -9.68 11.78 -2.97
CA GLN A 157 -9.32 12.08 -1.58
C GLN A 157 -10.52 11.70 -0.71
N GLY A 158 -10.70 10.40 -0.54
CA GLY A 158 -11.80 9.87 0.25
C GLY A 158 -11.43 9.73 1.71
N VAL A 159 -12.33 10.09 2.62
CA VAL A 159 -12.18 9.85 4.06
C VAL A 159 -13.28 8.89 4.52
N ALA A 160 -12.90 7.63 4.81
CA ALA A 160 -13.79 6.60 5.33
C ALA A 160 -13.37 6.20 6.75
N ILE A 161 -14.12 6.61 7.77
CA ILE A 161 -13.80 6.33 9.18
C ILE A 161 -14.95 5.58 9.84
N GLY A 162 -14.71 4.39 10.32
CA GLY A 162 -15.68 3.52 10.97
C GLY A 162 -15.75 2.13 10.36
N SER A 163 -16.24 1.15 11.12
CA SER A 163 -16.40 -0.20 10.60
C SER A 163 -17.33 -0.19 9.38
N ARG A 164 -16.87 -0.75 8.26
CA ARG A 164 -17.60 -0.80 6.99
C ARG A 164 -18.07 0.56 6.43
N ALA A 165 -17.44 1.67 6.85
CA ALA A 165 -17.68 2.97 6.24
C ALA A 165 -17.27 2.95 4.76
N LYS A 166 -18.07 3.54 3.87
CA LYS A 166 -17.80 3.53 2.42
C LYS A 166 -17.87 4.91 1.80
N VAL A 167 -16.89 5.23 0.99
CA VAL A 167 -16.85 6.46 0.18
C VAL A 167 -16.86 6.08 -1.30
N TYR A 168 -17.83 6.62 -2.01
CA TYR A 168 -17.97 6.49 -3.46
C TYR A 168 -17.69 7.84 -4.14
N GLY A 169 -16.79 7.85 -5.10
CA GLY A 169 -16.39 9.09 -5.80
C GLY A 169 -15.27 9.85 -5.11
N THR A 170 -15.08 11.10 -5.53
CA THR A 170 -13.97 11.97 -5.09
C THR A 170 -14.35 12.89 -3.95
N GLN A 171 -13.35 13.34 -3.18
CA GLN A 171 -13.46 14.42 -2.18
C GLN A 171 -14.66 14.26 -1.22
N SER A 172 -14.95 13.04 -0.82
CA SER A 172 -16.10 12.72 0.03
C SER A 172 -15.66 12.16 1.37
N THR A 173 -16.46 12.44 2.39
CA THR A 173 -16.21 11.99 3.76
C THR A 173 -17.37 11.16 4.29
N SER A 174 -17.07 10.01 4.84
CA SER A 174 -18.02 9.10 5.48
C SER A 174 -17.50 8.71 6.86
N ILE A 175 -18.19 9.13 7.92
CA ILE A 175 -17.79 8.85 9.31
C ILE A 175 -18.92 8.14 10.04
N GLY A 176 -18.60 7.03 10.68
CA GLY A 176 -19.52 6.19 11.43
C GLY A 176 -19.59 4.77 10.90
N ALA A 177 -19.98 3.83 11.73
CA ALA A 177 -20.17 2.45 11.33
C ALA A 177 -21.26 2.34 10.25
N ASP A 178 -21.00 1.55 9.18
CA ASP A 178 -21.88 1.34 8.03
C ASP A 178 -22.29 2.63 7.28
N SER A 179 -21.63 3.77 7.56
CA SER A 179 -21.92 5.04 6.88
C SER A 179 -21.53 4.99 5.41
N ARG A 180 -22.23 5.77 4.58
CA ARG A 180 -21.95 5.86 3.15
C ARG A 180 -21.99 7.31 2.68
N SER A 181 -21.00 7.69 1.90
CA SER A 181 -20.94 8.98 1.22
C SER A 181 -20.82 8.75 -0.28
N ILE A 182 -21.55 9.58 -1.05
CA ILE A 182 -21.53 9.53 -2.52
C ILE A 182 -21.11 10.91 -2.98
N GLY A 183 -19.86 11.04 -3.44
CA GLY A 183 -19.34 12.24 -4.07
C GLY A 183 -19.76 12.34 -5.54
N HIS A 184 -19.69 13.53 -6.08
CA HIS A 184 -19.92 13.82 -7.50
C HIS A 184 -18.62 13.77 -8.27
#